data_2e597810e123c2ba9c42ae82b0c9aef8
#
_entry.id   2e597810e123c2ba9c42ae82b0c9aef8
#
_cell.length_a   1.000
_cell.length_b   1.000
_cell.length_c   1.000
_cell.angle_alpha   90.00
_cell.angle_beta   90.00
_cell.angle_gamma   90.00
#
_symmetry.space_group_name_H-M   'P 1'
#
loop_
_entity.id
_entity.type
_entity.pdbx_description
1 polymer ?
#
loop_
_entity_poly.entity_id
_entity_poly.type
_entity_poly.pdbx_seq_one_letter_code
_entity_poly.pdbx_strand_id
1 'polypeptide(L)'
;KKITKQYTENESTETQEKNTSTQNKTTKKPNVIAIMNESFADLKAVGDLQTSKDYMPFFRKLKENAIKGYTYSSVFGGNTANSEFEFMTGNTLAFLPDNSVPYQLFLRSKTAGLTYTLKDQGYSPCYALHPFYKTGYGRYKVYPLMGFDKFYTSDNFSVFTDTVNYHITDSEDYKKLISLYENRTDKDKPFYLFNVTMQNHGSYDGSTLETGDEVQIEGDLQSYSKAEQYLNMIKMYDKALKE
;
A
#
# COMPACT_ATOMS: atom_id res chain seq x y z
N LYS A 1 42.32 8.92 -18.60
CA LYS A 1 41.85 8.67 -20.00
C LYS A 1 40.44 9.20 -20.10
N LYS A 2 40.26 10.31 -20.83
CA LYS A 2 38.97 10.88 -21.19
C LYS A 2 38.29 9.98 -22.24
N ILE A 3 37.05 9.62 -22.03
CA ILE A 3 36.20 9.00 -23.04
C ILE A 3 35.27 10.08 -23.56
N THR A 4 35.56 10.59 -24.73
CA THR A 4 34.71 11.49 -25.51
C THR A 4 33.86 10.64 -26.43
N LYS A 5 32.55 10.62 -26.28
CA LYS A 5 31.63 10.06 -27.28
C LYS A 5 31.23 11.16 -28.24
N GLN A 6 31.58 10.95 -29.52
CA GLN A 6 31.10 11.76 -30.65
C GLN A 6 29.63 11.39 -30.95
N TYR A 7 28.79 12.37 -31.02
CA TYR A 7 27.48 12.27 -31.65
C TYR A 7 27.61 12.68 -33.11
N THR A 8 27.30 11.79 -34.04
CA THR A 8 27.19 12.10 -35.46
C THR A 8 25.77 12.64 -35.72
N GLU A 9 25.68 13.86 -36.22
CA GLU A 9 24.47 14.46 -36.78
C GLU A 9 24.14 13.73 -38.09
N ASN A 10 22.93 13.23 -38.22
CA ASN A 10 22.38 12.78 -39.52
C ASN A 10 21.41 13.83 -40.02
N GLU A 11 21.74 14.27 -41.22
CA GLU A 11 20.96 15.26 -42.00
C GLU A 11 19.55 14.77 -42.31
N SER A 12 18.61 15.72 -42.22
CA SER A 12 17.21 15.61 -42.52
C SER A 12 16.95 15.43 -44.02
N THR A 13 16.26 14.38 -44.41
CA THR A 13 15.55 14.27 -45.68
C THR A 13 14.07 14.54 -45.43
N GLU A 14 13.57 15.65 -45.96
CA GLU A 14 12.14 15.97 -45.98
C GLU A 14 11.40 14.96 -46.86
N THR A 15 10.56 14.16 -46.25
CA THR A 15 9.56 13.36 -46.94
C THR A 15 8.19 13.89 -46.55
N GLN A 16 7.46 14.33 -47.55
CA GLN A 16 6.06 14.84 -47.43
C GLN A 16 5.18 13.74 -46.82
N GLU A 17 4.76 13.94 -45.58
CA GLU A 17 3.78 13.08 -44.94
C GLU A 17 2.36 13.42 -45.41
N LYS A 18 1.75 12.40 -46.02
CA LYS A 18 0.29 12.37 -46.25
C LYS A 18 -0.41 12.39 -44.88
N ASN A 19 -1.23 13.41 -44.67
CA ASN A 19 -2.17 13.51 -43.56
C ASN A 19 -3.11 12.29 -43.53
N THR A 20 -2.76 11.26 -42.79
CA THR A 20 -3.67 10.23 -42.35
C THR A 20 -4.11 10.63 -40.95
N SER A 21 -5.34 11.07 -40.81
CA SER A 21 -5.98 11.37 -39.54
C SER A 21 -6.07 10.07 -38.70
N THR A 22 -5.03 9.78 -37.97
CA THR A 22 -5.07 8.73 -36.94
C THR A 22 -5.94 9.27 -35.82
N GLN A 23 -7.18 8.79 -35.72
CA GLN A 23 -8.00 8.98 -34.54
C GLN A 23 -7.20 8.47 -33.34
N ASN A 24 -6.66 9.38 -32.54
CA ASN A 24 -6.11 9.06 -31.22
C ASN A 24 -7.26 8.46 -30.41
N LYS A 25 -7.35 7.13 -30.39
CA LYS A 25 -8.12 6.43 -29.37
C LYS A 25 -7.48 6.81 -28.03
N THR A 26 -8.07 7.76 -27.33
CA THR A 26 -7.70 8.06 -25.94
C THR A 26 -7.96 6.80 -25.13
N THR A 27 -6.91 6.03 -24.89
CA THR A 27 -6.99 4.84 -24.01
C THR A 27 -7.35 5.34 -22.62
N LYS A 28 -8.50 4.89 -22.10
CA LYS A 28 -8.95 5.22 -20.76
C LYS A 28 -7.90 4.73 -19.75
N LYS A 29 -7.34 5.64 -18.96
CA LYS A 29 -6.36 5.29 -17.93
C LYS A 29 -7.04 4.46 -16.82
N PRO A 30 -6.38 3.42 -16.30
CA PRO A 30 -6.93 2.63 -15.20
C PRO A 30 -6.99 3.44 -13.91
N ASN A 31 -7.91 3.09 -13.01
CA ASN A 31 -7.82 3.54 -11.64
C ASN A 31 -6.65 2.84 -10.95
N VAL A 32 -6.01 3.52 -10.00
CA VAL A 32 -4.89 2.98 -9.23
C VAL A 32 -5.27 2.97 -7.75
N ILE A 33 -5.26 1.80 -7.15
CA ILE A 33 -5.43 1.62 -5.71
C ILE A 33 -4.17 0.92 -5.20
N ALA A 34 -3.41 1.60 -4.35
CA ALA A 34 -2.24 1.05 -3.70
C ALA A 34 -2.56 0.78 -2.24
N ILE A 35 -2.44 -0.48 -1.81
CA ILE A 35 -2.70 -0.89 -0.43
C ILE A 35 -1.38 -1.34 0.18
N MET A 36 -0.97 -0.68 1.25
CA MET A 36 0.13 -1.09 2.11
C MET A 36 -0.45 -1.80 3.32
N ASN A 37 -0.34 -3.11 3.33
CA ASN A 37 -0.86 -3.91 4.44
C ASN A 37 0.10 -3.86 5.61
N GLU A 38 -0.41 -3.39 6.75
CA GLU A 38 0.34 -3.32 8.00
C GLU A 38 0.79 -4.70 8.44
N SER A 39 2.07 -4.82 8.79
CA SER A 39 2.70 -6.04 9.32
C SER A 39 2.42 -7.31 8.50
N PHE A 40 2.21 -7.19 7.20
CA PHE A 40 1.88 -8.32 6.34
C PHE A 40 3.14 -9.07 5.89
N ALA A 41 3.28 -10.32 6.29
CA ALA A 41 4.33 -11.22 5.82
C ALA A 41 3.85 -12.68 5.77
N ASP A 42 4.35 -13.40 4.78
CA ASP A 42 4.19 -14.86 4.74
C ASP A 42 5.32 -15.52 5.54
N LEU A 43 5.02 -15.99 6.75
CA LEU A 43 6.02 -16.60 7.63
C LEU A 43 6.65 -17.86 7.03
N LYS A 44 5.98 -18.53 6.09
CA LYS A 44 6.57 -19.67 5.34
C LYS A 44 7.70 -19.24 4.40
N ALA A 45 7.83 -17.95 4.10
CA ALA A 45 8.94 -17.44 3.31
C ALA A 45 10.28 -17.37 4.10
N VAL A 46 10.21 -17.38 5.43
CA VAL A 46 11.40 -17.25 6.30
C VAL A 46 11.76 -18.52 7.05
N GLY A 47 10.95 -19.58 6.94
CA GLY A 47 11.22 -20.85 7.59
C GLY A 47 10.20 -21.94 7.28
N ASP A 48 10.47 -23.14 7.73
CA ASP A 48 9.62 -24.32 7.57
C ASP A 48 8.52 -24.34 8.64
N LEU A 49 7.53 -23.46 8.48
CA LEU A 49 6.41 -23.34 9.41
C LEU A 49 5.29 -24.31 9.02
N GLN A 50 4.97 -25.25 9.91
CA GLN A 50 3.84 -26.15 9.79
C GLN A 50 2.62 -25.56 10.50
N THR A 51 1.46 -25.61 9.84
CA THR A 51 0.22 -25.04 10.37
C THR A 51 -0.96 -25.95 10.09
N SER A 52 -1.93 -26.02 10.99
CA SER A 52 -3.13 -26.89 10.89
C SER A 52 -3.94 -26.63 9.61
N LYS A 53 -3.84 -25.45 9.04
CA LYS A 53 -4.46 -25.06 7.75
C LYS A 53 -3.73 -23.87 7.13
N ASP A 54 -3.96 -23.63 5.83
CA ASP A 54 -3.43 -22.47 5.14
C ASP A 54 -4.08 -21.18 5.67
N TYR A 55 -3.26 -20.20 6.04
CA TYR A 55 -3.70 -18.89 6.55
C TYR A 55 -3.83 -17.81 5.47
N MET A 56 -3.46 -18.10 4.21
CA MET A 56 -3.62 -17.19 3.07
C MET A 56 -4.14 -17.91 1.81
N PRO A 57 -5.22 -18.70 1.91
CA PRO A 57 -5.65 -19.55 0.80
C PRO A 57 -6.13 -18.77 -0.42
N PHE A 58 -6.76 -17.61 -0.24
CA PHE A 58 -7.21 -16.78 -1.36
C PHE A 58 -6.01 -16.15 -2.06
N PHE A 59 -5.14 -15.47 -1.34
CA PHE A 59 -3.96 -14.83 -1.91
C PHE A 59 -3.07 -15.83 -2.67
N ARG A 60 -2.86 -17.02 -2.11
CA ARG A 60 -2.03 -18.07 -2.78
C ARG A 60 -2.67 -18.57 -4.07
N LYS A 61 -4.00 -18.71 -4.10
CA LYS A 61 -4.75 -19.19 -5.28
C LYS A 61 -4.97 -18.13 -6.36
N LEU A 62 -4.82 -16.85 -6.03
CA LEU A 62 -5.02 -15.76 -6.98
C LEU A 62 -4.01 -15.87 -8.13
N LYS A 63 -4.50 -16.08 -9.37
CA LYS A 63 -3.68 -16.27 -10.59
C LYS A 63 -4.12 -15.38 -11.73
N GLU A 64 -5.43 -15.21 -11.93
CA GLU A 64 -5.96 -14.42 -13.02
C GLU A 64 -5.75 -12.93 -12.76
N ASN A 65 -5.27 -12.22 -13.77
CA ASN A 65 -5.00 -10.78 -13.71
C ASN A 65 -4.14 -10.36 -12.51
N ALA A 66 -3.25 -11.26 -12.05
CA ALA A 66 -2.44 -11.06 -10.86
C ALA A 66 -0.97 -11.33 -11.16
N ILE A 67 -0.12 -10.42 -10.67
CA ILE A 67 1.34 -10.60 -10.61
C ILE A 67 1.70 -10.63 -9.13
N LYS A 68 2.44 -11.66 -8.71
CA LYS A 68 2.89 -11.83 -7.31
C LYS A 68 4.40 -11.94 -7.24
N GLY A 69 4.96 -11.47 -6.15
CA GLY A 69 6.40 -11.53 -5.90
C GLY A 69 6.72 -11.16 -4.45
N TYR A 70 8.01 -11.13 -4.15
CA TYR A 70 8.52 -10.68 -2.86
C TYR A 70 9.05 -9.26 -2.98
N THR A 71 8.76 -8.44 -1.99
CA THR A 71 9.35 -7.11 -1.83
C THR A 71 10.30 -7.13 -0.65
N TYR A 72 11.53 -6.66 -0.87
CA TYR A 72 12.49 -6.45 0.20
C TYR A 72 12.34 -5.03 0.73
N SER A 73 11.98 -4.91 2.01
CA SER A 73 11.90 -3.60 2.67
C SER A 73 13.27 -3.22 3.22
N SER A 74 13.68 -1.97 3.02
CA SER A 74 14.86 -1.39 3.69
C SER A 74 14.58 -1.02 5.14
N VAL A 75 13.32 -1.06 5.57
CA VAL A 75 12.86 -0.65 6.89
C VAL A 75 12.78 -1.87 7.80
N PHE A 76 13.48 -1.80 8.94
CA PHE A 76 13.51 -2.86 9.94
C PHE A 76 12.71 -2.46 11.18
N GLY A 77 11.86 -3.37 11.65
CA GLY A 77 11.28 -3.31 12.99
C GLY A 77 10.29 -2.17 13.23
N GLY A 78 9.39 -1.89 12.29
CA GLY A 78 8.38 -0.83 12.42
C GLY A 78 8.69 0.38 11.54
N ASN A 79 8.29 1.60 11.97
CA ASN A 79 8.45 2.82 11.18
C ASN A 79 7.76 2.75 9.80
N THR A 80 6.50 2.35 9.77
CA THR A 80 5.66 2.23 8.56
C THR A 80 5.78 3.44 7.64
N ALA A 81 5.83 4.66 8.21
CA ALA A 81 6.02 5.91 7.46
C ALA A 81 7.31 5.96 6.63
N ASN A 82 8.32 5.18 6.96
CA ASN A 82 9.55 5.09 6.20
C ASN A 82 9.35 4.29 4.90
N SER A 83 8.64 3.16 4.97
CA SER A 83 8.25 2.40 3.77
C SER A 83 7.28 3.21 2.89
N GLU A 84 6.35 3.95 3.50
CA GLU A 84 5.49 4.88 2.77
C GLU A 84 6.30 5.95 2.03
N PHE A 85 7.28 6.54 2.70
CA PHE A 85 8.14 7.57 2.12
C PHE A 85 8.89 7.03 0.89
N GLU A 86 9.52 5.85 0.99
CA GLU A 86 10.23 5.24 -0.13
C GLU A 86 9.28 4.92 -1.29
N PHE A 87 8.11 4.32 -1.00
CA PHE A 87 7.12 4.01 -2.02
C PHE A 87 6.58 5.26 -2.72
N MET A 88 6.21 6.29 -1.94
CA MET A 88 5.56 7.48 -2.46
C MET A 88 6.50 8.42 -3.19
N THR A 89 7.77 8.48 -2.79
CA THR A 89 8.72 9.47 -3.34
C THR A 89 9.75 8.84 -4.28
N GLY A 90 9.96 7.51 -4.22
CA GLY A 90 11.05 6.83 -4.91
C GLY A 90 12.43 7.14 -4.34
N ASN A 91 12.53 7.84 -3.21
CA ASN A 91 13.78 8.10 -2.53
C ASN A 91 14.12 6.99 -1.55
N THR A 92 15.41 6.78 -1.29
CA THR A 92 15.87 5.82 -0.29
C THR A 92 16.20 6.48 1.04
N LEU A 93 16.05 5.73 2.13
CA LEU A 93 16.52 6.13 3.46
C LEU A 93 18.03 5.99 3.66
N ALA A 94 18.71 5.31 2.75
CA ALA A 94 20.13 4.94 2.90
C ALA A 94 21.10 6.11 3.13
N PHE A 95 20.69 7.33 2.78
CA PHE A 95 21.50 8.53 2.94
C PHE A 95 21.02 9.45 4.07
N LEU A 96 20.05 8.99 4.85
CA LEU A 96 19.55 9.72 6.02
C LEU A 96 20.24 9.22 7.29
N PRO A 97 20.32 10.04 8.34
CA PRO A 97 20.81 9.58 9.64
C PRO A 97 20.01 8.38 10.16
N ASP A 98 20.66 7.50 10.90
CA ASP A 98 20.05 6.34 11.52
C ASP A 98 18.79 6.72 12.31
N ASN A 99 17.78 5.85 12.28
CA ASN A 99 16.49 6.05 12.94
C ASN A 99 15.70 7.30 12.49
N SER A 100 16.04 7.89 11.35
CA SER A 100 15.28 9.00 10.79
C SER A 100 13.87 8.56 10.39
N VAL A 101 12.89 9.42 10.66
CA VAL A 101 11.53 9.34 10.11
C VAL A 101 11.29 10.58 9.26
N PRO A 102 11.42 10.49 7.92
CA PRO A 102 11.33 11.64 7.02
C PRO A 102 10.08 12.48 7.20
N TYR A 103 8.95 11.83 7.44
CA TYR A 103 7.67 12.52 7.71
C TYR A 103 7.75 13.49 8.89
N GLN A 104 8.47 13.12 9.91
CA GLN A 104 8.61 13.94 11.13
C GLN A 104 9.75 14.95 11.04
N LEU A 105 10.83 14.59 10.35
CA LEU A 105 12.07 15.37 10.41
C LEU A 105 12.29 16.29 9.20
N PHE A 106 11.94 15.85 7.99
CA PHE A 106 12.41 16.50 6.76
C PHE A 106 11.31 17.07 5.88
N LEU A 107 10.12 16.46 5.82
CA LEU A 107 9.06 16.93 4.93
C LEU A 107 8.38 18.18 5.49
N ARG A 108 8.70 19.34 4.90
CA ARG A 108 8.20 20.67 5.33
C ARG A 108 7.57 21.48 4.19
N SER A 109 7.68 21.01 2.95
CA SER A 109 7.19 21.66 1.75
C SER A 109 6.67 20.64 0.76
N LYS A 110 6.10 21.12 -0.35
CA LYS A 110 5.67 20.27 -1.47
C LYS A 110 6.78 19.29 -1.83
N THR A 111 6.44 18.00 -1.80
CA THR A 111 7.36 16.91 -2.05
C THR A 111 6.94 16.17 -3.31
N ALA A 112 7.80 16.15 -4.32
CA ALA A 112 7.58 15.40 -5.54
C ALA A 112 7.46 13.89 -5.24
N GLY A 113 6.61 13.19 -6.00
CA GLY A 113 6.39 11.77 -5.82
C GLY A 113 5.22 11.25 -6.65
N LEU A 114 4.85 10.01 -6.38
CA LEU A 114 3.84 9.27 -7.15
C LEU A 114 2.53 10.04 -7.33
N THR A 115 2.00 10.64 -6.25
CA THR A 115 0.72 11.37 -6.30
C THR A 115 0.75 12.53 -7.30
N TYR A 116 1.83 13.34 -7.28
CA TYR A 116 1.97 14.44 -8.25
C TYR A 116 2.14 13.92 -9.67
N THR A 117 2.94 12.87 -9.87
CA THR A 117 3.10 12.21 -11.17
C THR A 117 1.76 11.72 -11.73
N LEU A 118 0.91 11.15 -10.90
CA LEU A 118 -0.43 10.71 -11.30
C LEU A 118 -1.35 11.92 -11.60
N LYS A 119 -1.30 12.96 -10.77
CA LYS A 119 -2.06 14.20 -11.01
C LYS A 119 -1.70 14.86 -12.35
N ASP A 120 -0.41 14.92 -12.67
CA ASP A 120 0.06 15.46 -13.95
C ASP A 120 -0.45 14.62 -15.15
N GLN A 121 -0.78 13.35 -14.89
CA GLN A 121 -1.44 12.46 -15.85
C GLN A 121 -2.98 12.54 -15.84
N GLY A 122 -3.56 13.42 -15.02
CA GLY A 122 -5.01 13.67 -14.99
C GLY A 122 -5.77 12.85 -13.94
N TYR A 123 -5.09 12.16 -13.02
CA TYR A 123 -5.77 11.47 -11.91
C TYR A 123 -6.40 12.48 -10.94
N SER A 124 -7.69 12.29 -10.67
CA SER A 124 -8.46 13.11 -9.72
C SER A 124 -9.77 12.40 -9.36
N PRO A 125 -10.14 12.32 -8.09
CA PRO A 125 -9.36 12.73 -6.92
C PRO A 125 -8.22 11.76 -6.57
N CYS A 126 -7.24 12.26 -5.79
CA CYS A 126 -6.17 11.46 -5.19
C CYS A 126 -6.37 11.44 -3.67
N TYR A 127 -6.76 10.29 -3.11
CA TYR A 127 -7.07 10.14 -1.69
C TYR A 127 -6.05 9.30 -0.96
N ALA A 128 -5.89 9.59 0.34
CA ALA A 128 -5.22 8.71 1.29
C ALA A 128 -6.23 8.19 2.33
N LEU A 129 -6.07 6.93 2.75
CA LEU A 129 -6.89 6.27 3.76
C LEU A 129 -5.98 5.54 4.76
N HIS A 130 -6.24 5.73 6.06
CA HIS A 130 -5.58 4.99 7.13
C HIS A 130 -6.54 4.89 8.32
N PRO A 131 -7.04 3.68 8.67
CA PRO A 131 -8.07 3.50 9.70
C PRO A 131 -7.49 3.66 11.12
N PHE A 132 -6.69 4.70 11.33
CA PHE A 132 -6.07 5.04 12.60
C PHE A 132 -6.03 6.56 12.82
N TYR A 133 -5.38 7.01 13.90
CA TYR A 133 -5.29 8.44 14.23
C TYR A 133 -4.48 9.23 13.18
N LYS A 134 -5.03 10.35 12.75
CA LYS A 134 -4.39 11.25 11.76
C LYS A 134 -3.03 11.78 12.19
N THR A 135 -2.75 11.78 13.52
CA THR A 135 -1.49 12.27 14.09
C THR A 135 -0.35 11.28 13.97
N GLY A 136 -0.63 9.98 13.69
CA GLY A 136 0.38 8.95 13.52
C GLY A 136 1.42 9.38 12.48
N TYR A 137 2.69 9.44 12.87
CA TYR A 137 3.82 9.95 12.08
C TYR A 137 3.63 11.36 11.49
N GLY A 138 2.59 12.09 11.89
CA GLY A 138 2.29 13.41 11.33
C GLY A 138 1.67 13.39 9.93
N ARG A 139 1.07 12.27 9.51
CA ARG A 139 0.48 12.08 8.16
C ARG A 139 -0.46 13.21 7.75
N TYR A 140 -1.24 13.75 8.68
CA TYR A 140 -2.14 14.89 8.41
C TYR A 140 -1.44 16.16 7.91
N LYS A 141 -0.15 16.33 8.21
CA LYS A 141 0.68 17.44 7.69
C LYS A 141 1.35 17.04 6.37
N VAL A 142 1.79 15.80 6.27
CA VAL A 142 2.66 15.32 5.19
C VAL A 142 1.88 14.96 3.93
N TYR A 143 0.75 14.28 4.04
CA TYR A 143 0.00 13.86 2.87
C TYR A 143 -0.47 15.02 1.97
N PRO A 144 -0.93 16.18 2.50
CA PRO A 144 -1.17 17.36 1.67
C PRO A 144 0.08 17.85 0.92
N LEU A 145 1.26 17.79 1.56
CA LEU A 145 2.52 18.15 0.92
C LEU A 145 2.94 17.18 -0.19
N MET A 146 2.50 15.93 -0.09
CA MET A 146 2.70 14.89 -1.10
C MET A 146 1.62 14.91 -2.20
N GLY A 147 0.65 15.81 -2.14
CA GLY A 147 -0.32 16.04 -3.19
C GLY A 147 -1.66 15.30 -3.04
N PHE A 148 -1.95 14.67 -1.92
CA PHE A 148 -3.27 14.11 -1.68
C PHE A 148 -4.31 15.20 -1.49
N ASP A 149 -5.48 15.01 -2.10
CA ASP A 149 -6.61 15.96 -2.01
C ASP A 149 -7.35 15.82 -0.68
N LYS A 150 -7.39 14.60 -0.15
CA LYS A 150 -8.02 14.31 1.14
C LYS A 150 -7.40 13.10 1.82
N PHE A 151 -7.30 13.16 3.14
CA PHE A 151 -6.85 12.09 4.01
C PHE A 151 -7.99 11.64 4.91
N TYR A 152 -8.40 10.39 4.78
CA TYR A 152 -9.42 9.73 5.59
C TYR A 152 -8.75 8.92 6.69
N THR A 153 -9.31 8.99 7.90
CA THR A 153 -8.74 8.39 9.12
C THR A 153 -9.82 7.70 9.92
N SER A 154 -9.49 7.16 11.09
CA SER A 154 -10.49 6.59 12.02
C SER A 154 -11.65 7.53 12.31
N ASP A 155 -11.44 8.86 12.27
CA ASP A 155 -12.50 9.86 12.45
C ASP A 155 -13.61 9.76 11.38
N ASN A 156 -13.38 9.06 10.29
CA ASN A 156 -14.31 8.88 9.16
C ASN A 156 -15.03 7.53 9.16
N PHE A 157 -14.86 6.73 10.20
CA PHE A 157 -15.55 5.46 10.42
C PHE A 157 -16.66 5.63 11.45
N SER A 158 -17.64 4.70 11.44
CA SER A 158 -18.69 4.66 12.45
C SER A 158 -18.13 4.20 13.80
N VAL A 159 -18.76 4.63 14.88
CA VAL A 159 -18.50 4.11 16.24
C VAL A 159 -18.88 2.62 16.40
N PHE A 160 -19.68 2.09 15.45
CA PHE A 160 -20.08 0.69 15.40
C PHE A 160 -19.22 -0.15 14.43
N THR A 161 -18.10 0.40 13.95
CA THR A 161 -17.17 -0.30 13.06
C THR A 161 -16.49 -1.44 13.79
N ASP A 162 -16.41 -2.60 13.15
CA ASP A 162 -15.78 -3.78 13.70
C ASP A 162 -14.28 -3.58 13.95
N THR A 163 -13.83 -4.05 15.09
CA THR A 163 -12.43 -3.98 15.50
C THR A 163 -11.89 -5.33 15.95
N VAL A 164 -10.60 -5.53 15.76
CA VAL A 164 -9.84 -6.64 16.31
C VAL A 164 -8.51 -6.10 16.86
N ASN A 165 -8.06 -6.61 17.99
CA ASN A 165 -6.85 -6.13 18.65
C ASN A 165 -6.78 -4.59 18.75
N TYR A 166 -7.91 -3.96 19.09
CA TYR A 166 -8.12 -2.49 19.20
C TYR A 166 -7.99 -1.71 17.88
N HIS A 167 -7.91 -2.37 16.73
CA HIS A 167 -7.81 -1.74 15.43
C HIS A 167 -9.03 -2.06 14.56
N ILE A 168 -9.40 -1.13 13.69
CA ILE A 168 -10.44 -1.33 12.68
C ILE A 168 -10.01 -2.49 11.78
N THR A 169 -10.94 -3.42 11.50
CA THR A 169 -10.67 -4.59 10.67
C THR A 169 -10.39 -4.20 9.22
N ASP A 170 -9.60 -5.01 8.51
CA ASP A 170 -9.33 -4.80 7.09
C ASP A 170 -10.60 -4.92 6.24
N SER A 171 -11.59 -5.74 6.65
CA SER A 171 -12.91 -5.78 6.01
C SER A 171 -13.62 -4.42 6.06
N GLU A 172 -13.63 -3.75 7.21
CA GLU A 172 -14.23 -2.41 7.34
C GLU A 172 -13.42 -1.34 6.59
N ASP A 173 -12.10 -1.45 6.60
CA ASP A 173 -11.22 -0.55 5.86
C ASP A 173 -11.46 -0.67 4.34
N TYR A 174 -11.59 -1.89 3.82
CA TYR A 174 -11.86 -2.13 2.40
C TYR A 174 -13.28 -1.72 2.00
N LYS A 175 -14.28 -1.92 2.84
CA LYS A 175 -15.62 -1.34 2.61
C LYS A 175 -15.56 0.18 2.49
N LYS A 176 -14.78 0.84 3.35
CA LYS A 176 -14.55 2.28 3.27
C LYS A 176 -13.86 2.68 1.98
N LEU A 177 -12.79 1.95 1.59
CA LEU A 177 -12.08 2.17 0.34
C LEU A 177 -13.02 2.07 -0.87
N ILE A 178 -13.83 1.00 -0.95
CA ILE A 178 -14.82 0.79 -2.02
C ILE A 178 -15.82 1.96 -2.04
N SER A 179 -16.35 2.34 -0.88
CA SER A 179 -17.28 3.48 -0.77
C SER A 179 -16.64 4.79 -1.28
N LEU A 180 -15.37 5.04 -0.97
CA LEU A 180 -14.66 6.22 -1.47
C LEU A 180 -14.48 6.19 -3.00
N TYR A 181 -14.23 5.02 -3.55
CA TYR A 181 -14.16 4.83 -4.99
C TYR A 181 -15.52 5.06 -5.67
N GLU A 182 -16.59 4.46 -5.15
CA GLU A 182 -17.93 4.54 -5.72
C GLU A 182 -18.51 5.96 -5.65
N ASN A 183 -18.25 6.67 -4.56
CA ASN A 183 -18.79 8.02 -4.31
C ASN A 183 -17.78 9.14 -4.64
N ARG A 184 -16.73 8.85 -5.44
CA ARG A 184 -15.76 9.87 -5.85
C ARG A 184 -16.42 10.98 -6.67
N THR A 185 -15.90 12.18 -6.52
CA THR A 185 -16.50 13.39 -7.09
C THR A 185 -16.48 13.45 -8.62
N ASP A 186 -15.47 12.85 -9.25
CA ASP A 186 -15.30 12.84 -10.71
C ASP A 186 -15.14 11.39 -11.19
N LYS A 187 -16.18 10.84 -11.81
CA LYS A 187 -16.19 9.44 -12.28
C LYS A 187 -15.57 9.28 -13.67
N ASP A 188 -15.33 10.36 -14.39
CA ASP A 188 -14.77 10.35 -15.74
C ASP A 188 -13.24 10.39 -15.72
N LYS A 189 -12.65 10.84 -14.62
CA LYS A 189 -11.21 10.84 -14.42
C LYS A 189 -10.71 9.55 -13.77
N PRO A 190 -9.45 9.15 -14.06
CA PRO A 190 -8.83 8.07 -13.35
C PRO A 190 -8.64 8.45 -11.88
N PHE A 191 -8.88 7.50 -10.99
CA PHE A 191 -8.84 7.66 -9.53
C PHE A 191 -7.54 7.09 -8.96
N TYR A 192 -6.98 7.77 -7.96
CA TYR A 192 -5.88 7.25 -7.16
C TYR A 192 -6.25 7.23 -5.68
N LEU A 193 -6.02 6.08 -5.04
CA LEU A 193 -6.12 5.96 -3.58
C LEU A 193 -4.92 5.19 -3.05
N PHE A 194 -4.29 5.74 -2.01
CA PHE A 194 -3.28 5.09 -1.20
C PHE A 194 -3.87 4.73 0.16
N ASN A 195 -3.89 3.45 0.48
CA ASN A 195 -4.37 2.93 1.75
C ASN A 195 -3.23 2.31 2.55
N VAL A 196 -3.16 2.60 3.84
CA VAL A 196 -2.32 1.90 4.82
C VAL A 196 -3.25 1.26 5.84
N THR A 197 -3.32 -0.07 5.88
CA THR A 197 -4.20 -0.78 6.80
C THR A 197 -3.69 -0.69 8.25
N MET A 198 -4.45 -1.20 9.22
CA MET A 198 -4.04 -1.14 10.63
C MET A 198 -4.33 -2.43 11.41
N GLN A 199 -5.20 -3.31 10.92
CA GLN A 199 -5.66 -4.51 11.62
C GLN A 199 -4.51 -5.33 12.22
N ASN A 200 -3.48 -5.59 11.42
CA ASN A 200 -2.38 -6.48 11.80
C ASN A 200 -1.27 -5.79 12.61
N HIS A 201 -1.45 -4.54 13.03
CA HIS A 201 -0.47 -3.86 13.86
C HIS A 201 -0.30 -4.55 15.23
N GLY A 202 0.95 -4.79 15.63
CA GLY A 202 1.27 -5.31 16.99
C GLY A 202 0.90 -4.26 18.07
N SER A 203 0.85 -4.60 19.35
CA SER A 203 1.49 -5.78 19.93
C SER A 203 0.53 -6.97 20.01
N TYR A 204 1.06 -8.16 19.82
CA TYR A 204 0.34 -9.41 20.02
C TYR A 204 0.51 -9.85 21.46
N ASP A 205 -0.59 -10.12 22.15
CA ASP A 205 -0.60 -10.59 23.54
C ASP A 205 -0.68 -12.13 23.63
N GLY A 206 -0.98 -12.79 22.50
CA GLY A 206 -1.15 -14.23 22.39
C GLY A 206 -2.58 -14.69 22.70
N SER A 207 -3.54 -13.77 22.75
CA SER A 207 -4.95 -14.12 22.89
C SER A 207 -5.47 -14.86 21.67
N THR A 208 -6.37 -15.82 21.91
CA THR A 208 -7.08 -16.51 20.82
C THR A 208 -8.12 -15.58 20.22
N LEU A 209 -8.12 -15.48 18.90
CA LEU A 209 -9.19 -14.81 18.17
C LEU A 209 -10.28 -15.85 17.92
N GLU A 210 -11.40 -15.76 18.62
CA GLU A 210 -12.53 -16.70 18.51
C GLU A 210 -13.28 -16.51 17.19
N THR A 211 -12.67 -16.95 16.09
CA THR A 211 -13.25 -16.89 14.75
C THR A 211 -13.99 -18.18 14.37
N GLY A 212 -13.83 -19.25 15.17
CA GLY A 212 -14.35 -20.60 14.90
C GLY A 212 -13.59 -21.36 13.81
N ASP A 213 -12.53 -20.78 13.26
CA ASP A 213 -11.70 -21.38 12.21
C ASP A 213 -10.22 -20.98 12.37
N GLU A 214 -9.70 -21.14 13.59
CA GLU A 214 -8.36 -20.71 13.97
C GLU A 214 -7.29 -21.55 13.26
N VAL A 215 -6.17 -20.90 12.96
CA VAL A 215 -4.92 -21.51 12.51
C VAL A 215 -4.06 -21.78 13.74
N GLN A 216 -3.56 -22.99 13.83
CA GLN A 216 -2.63 -23.41 14.88
C GLN A 216 -1.26 -23.72 14.28
N ILE A 217 -0.20 -23.46 15.00
CA ILE A 217 1.16 -23.87 14.64
C ILE A 217 1.35 -25.31 15.12
N GLU A 218 1.89 -26.17 14.26
CA GLU A 218 2.14 -27.59 14.53
C GLU A 218 3.63 -27.85 14.77
N GLY A 219 3.94 -28.97 15.42
CA GLY A 219 5.31 -29.39 15.73
C GLY A 219 5.89 -28.70 16.94
N ASP A 220 7.22 -28.55 16.96
CA ASP A 220 7.96 -28.01 18.11
C ASP A 220 7.65 -26.53 18.41
N LEU A 221 6.94 -25.86 17.53
CA LEU A 221 6.56 -24.45 17.66
C LEU A 221 5.18 -24.22 18.30
N GLN A 222 4.52 -25.26 18.79
CA GLN A 222 3.17 -25.20 19.39
C GLN A 222 2.98 -24.20 20.54
N SER A 223 4.04 -23.70 21.15
CA SER A 223 3.96 -22.79 22.30
C SER A 223 3.97 -21.30 21.93
N TYR A 224 3.92 -20.96 20.64
CA TYR A 224 4.01 -19.56 20.19
C TYR A 224 2.63 -18.90 19.96
N SER A 225 1.87 -18.70 21.04
CA SER A 225 0.53 -18.09 20.99
C SER A 225 0.49 -16.73 20.27
N LYS A 226 1.52 -15.91 20.40
CA LYS A 226 1.61 -14.62 19.68
C LYS A 226 1.75 -14.78 18.17
N ALA A 227 2.48 -15.80 17.73
CA ALA A 227 2.60 -16.12 16.32
C ALA A 227 1.29 -16.69 15.77
N GLU A 228 0.58 -17.51 16.54
CA GLU A 228 -0.75 -18.00 16.17
C GLU A 228 -1.77 -16.86 16.06
N GLN A 229 -1.77 -15.92 17.02
CA GLN A 229 -2.59 -14.72 16.93
C GLN A 229 -2.29 -13.95 15.64
N TYR A 230 -1.02 -13.73 15.31
CA TYR A 230 -0.61 -13.09 14.07
C TYR A 230 -1.13 -13.83 12.83
N LEU A 231 -0.95 -15.15 12.75
CA LEU A 231 -1.42 -15.96 11.62
C LEU A 231 -2.95 -15.90 11.44
N ASN A 232 -3.69 -15.86 12.55
CA ASN A 232 -5.14 -15.70 12.51
C ASN A 232 -5.55 -14.30 12.03
N MET A 233 -4.81 -13.26 12.36
CA MET A 233 -5.03 -11.92 11.82
C MET A 233 -4.70 -11.85 10.32
N ILE A 234 -3.63 -12.51 9.85
CA ILE A 234 -3.34 -12.65 8.42
C ILE A 234 -4.47 -13.41 7.70
N LYS A 235 -5.06 -14.42 8.34
CA LYS A 235 -6.21 -15.14 7.76
C LYS A 235 -7.44 -14.24 7.65
N MET A 236 -7.70 -13.37 8.63
CA MET A 236 -8.76 -12.37 8.53
C MET A 236 -8.53 -11.40 7.37
N TYR A 237 -7.28 -10.95 7.18
CA TYR A 237 -6.89 -10.15 6.02
C TYR A 237 -7.17 -10.88 4.69
N ASP A 238 -6.75 -12.14 4.57
CA ASP A 238 -6.95 -12.95 3.34
C ASP A 238 -8.44 -13.08 2.99
N LYS A 239 -9.28 -13.20 4.02
CA LYS A 239 -10.74 -13.20 3.86
C LYS A 239 -11.27 -11.84 3.41
N ALA A 240 -10.83 -10.74 4.04
CA ALA A 240 -11.22 -9.39 3.66
C ALA A 240 -10.79 -9.03 2.22
N LEU A 241 -9.62 -9.48 1.80
CA LEU A 241 -9.13 -9.28 0.43
C LEU A 241 -9.99 -10.02 -0.61
N LYS A 242 -10.62 -11.13 -0.21
CA LYS A 242 -11.49 -11.91 -1.09
C LYS A 242 -12.88 -11.28 -1.26
N GLU A 243 -13.41 -10.60 -0.25
CA GLU A 243 -14.70 -9.92 -0.26
C GLU A 243 -14.72 -8.75 -1.26
#